data_b773b43c07eb79c141b7b3d6457c562c
#
_entry.id   b773b43c07eb79c141b7b3d6457c562c
#
_cell.length_a   1.000
_cell.length_b   1.000
_cell.length_c   1.000
_cell.angle_alpha   90.00
_cell.angle_beta   90.00
_cell.angle_gamma   90.00
#
_symmetry.space_group_name_H-M   'P 1'
#
loop_
_entity.id
_entity.type
_entity.pdbx_description
1 polymer ?
#
loop_
_entity_poly.entity_id
_entity_poly.type
_entity_poly.pdbx_seq_one_letter_code
_entity_poly.pdbx_strand_id
1 'polypeptide(L)'
;MTSAKRLATFIGSLFLAVAFLGAAHAQDRDHFNDKDGHSIRHVLLISIDGMHALDFINCRMGISGVNGGEPYCPNLAELGETGVNYLDTSTSKPSDSFPGLMALVTGGSPRTVGAFYDVAYDRSLDPPTITTGNGVAGGSCIPGTAPIGTRTEYDEGIDIDQTNLNGGAPGGADGGILSIDPRKLVRDPSKGCAPVYPWNFVRTNTIFGVVHAAGGYTAWSDKHPSYSAVSGPGDGTNVDDYYSPDINSAVVNLPGVTTPLGMSCSTIPDPSQVGSWTDSFQNIQCYDALKVDAILNEIDGKTHNGKSPAPVPSVFGMNFQVVSVGQKLIEKNVGKGGYQDALGTPTEELLGEIQFADTSIGEMVSHLKRRGLLDSTLIIITAKHGQNPIDSPRFNEPATTPATILDSYLPESEKPSNSAGIGPTEDDISLLWLSDPTQASSAVNLLETTSPPSSNVAGIGQIFWGPAIIQLFNSPSSDPRTPDIIVTPNGGVVFTGSSKKLAEHGGFAHDDTSVMMLLSNPRFVAKTVTSPVETMQVAPTILKALGLDPEKLQAVQKERTQVLPGIDFDNQPR
;
A
#
# COMPACT_ATOMS: atom_id res chain seq x y z
N MET A 1 53.24 45.93 -21.87
CA MET A 1 52.07 45.60 -22.71
C MET A 1 52.31 44.23 -23.35
N THR A 2 51.89 43.15 -22.75
CA THR A 2 51.76 41.79 -23.28
C THR A 2 51.58 40.80 -22.14
N SER A 3 50.40 40.68 -21.59
CA SER A 3 50.06 39.52 -20.73
C SER A 3 48.57 39.54 -20.32
N ALA A 4 47.66 39.48 -21.31
CA ALA A 4 46.23 39.39 -21.00
C ALA A 4 45.42 38.56 -22.02
N LYS A 5 46.06 37.67 -22.80
CA LYS A 5 45.35 36.88 -23.84
C LYS A 5 45.51 35.36 -23.72
N ARG A 6 45.99 34.81 -22.58
CA ARG A 6 46.13 33.34 -22.43
C ARG A 6 45.29 32.71 -21.30
N LEU A 7 44.34 33.45 -20.67
CA LEU A 7 43.54 32.89 -19.57
C LEU A 7 42.07 32.59 -19.94
N ALA A 8 41.64 32.96 -21.13
CA ALA A 8 40.24 32.75 -21.56
C ALA A 8 39.97 31.42 -22.26
N THR A 9 41.03 30.64 -22.62
CA THR A 9 40.87 29.38 -23.38
C THR A 9 40.82 28.12 -22.52
N PHE A 10 41.10 28.21 -21.23
CA PHE A 10 41.15 27.04 -20.35
C PHE A 10 39.83 26.80 -19.53
N ILE A 11 38.96 27.81 -19.43
CA ILE A 11 37.69 27.68 -18.70
C ILE A 11 36.56 27.13 -19.60
N GLY A 12 36.66 27.30 -20.90
CA GLY A 12 35.67 26.76 -21.86
C GLY A 12 35.72 25.24 -22.04
N SER A 13 36.87 24.60 -21.79
CA SER A 13 37.01 23.16 -21.99
C SER A 13 36.58 22.32 -20.78
N LEU A 14 36.46 22.90 -19.59
CA LEU A 14 36.09 22.17 -18.39
C LEU A 14 34.54 22.06 -18.26
N PHE A 15 33.78 23.04 -18.79
CA PHE A 15 32.31 22.97 -18.80
C PHE A 15 31.74 22.01 -19.85
N LEU A 16 32.46 21.74 -20.93
CA LEU A 16 32.00 20.80 -21.94
C LEU A 16 32.20 19.33 -21.54
N ALA A 17 33.18 19.03 -20.68
CA ALA A 17 33.44 17.68 -20.20
C ALA A 17 32.43 17.20 -19.14
N VAL A 18 31.85 18.12 -18.34
CA VAL A 18 30.86 17.76 -17.31
C VAL A 18 29.48 17.49 -17.95
N ALA A 19 29.14 18.18 -19.03
CA ALA A 19 27.87 17.95 -19.75
C ALA A 19 27.85 16.61 -20.51
N PHE A 20 29.02 16.10 -20.95
CA PHE A 20 29.09 14.79 -21.61
C PHE A 20 29.07 13.59 -20.65
N LEU A 21 29.49 13.76 -19.40
CA LEU A 21 29.43 12.71 -18.39
C LEU A 21 27.99 12.49 -17.87
N GLY A 22 27.15 13.54 -17.83
CA GLY A 22 25.74 13.41 -17.47
C GLY A 22 24.89 12.73 -18.54
N ALA A 23 25.20 12.92 -19.82
CA ALA A 23 24.50 12.27 -20.93
C ALA A 23 24.87 10.78 -21.09
N ALA A 24 26.09 10.38 -20.75
CA ALA A 24 26.53 9.00 -20.84
C ALA A 24 25.88 8.11 -19.75
N HIS A 25 25.53 8.67 -18.58
CA HIS A 25 24.85 7.90 -17.54
C HIS A 25 23.34 7.73 -17.79
N ALA A 26 22.71 8.64 -18.48
CA ALA A 26 21.29 8.51 -18.87
C ALA A 26 21.11 7.48 -20.01
N GLN A 27 22.06 7.37 -20.92
CA GLN A 27 21.99 6.44 -22.04
C GLN A 27 22.24 4.98 -21.65
N ASP A 28 23.00 4.71 -20.57
CA ASP A 28 23.28 3.33 -20.12
C ASP A 28 22.10 2.67 -19.36
N ARG A 29 21.16 3.46 -18.82
CA ARG A 29 19.97 2.92 -18.14
C ARG A 29 18.83 2.52 -19.09
N ASP A 30 18.78 3.08 -20.29
CA ASP A 30 17.79 2.71 -21.32
C ASP A 30 18.02 1.32 -21.94
N HIS A 31 19.16 0.69 -21.68
CA HIS A 31 19.54 -0.61 -22.24
C HIS A 31 19.36 -1.81 -21.29
N PHE A 32 18.67 -1.61 -20.16
CA PHE A 32 18.50 -2.65 -19.14
C PHE A 32 17.96 -3.97 -19.70
N ASN A 33 17.07 -3.94 -20.69
CA ASN A 33 16.41 -5.12 -21.26
C ASN A 33 16.77 -5.45 -22.72
N ASP A 34 17.67 -4.70 -23.35
CA ASP A 34 18.00 -4.91 -24.77
C ASP A 34 18.91 -6.13 -25.02
N LYS A 35 19.55 -6.65 -23.96
CA LYS A 35 20.58 -7.70 -24.11
C LYS A 35 20.01 -9.12 -24.23
N ASP A 36 18.79 -9.37 -23.73
CA ASP A 36 18.27 -10.74 -23.61
C ASP A 36 17.02 -11.01 -24.45
N GLY A 37 16.56 -10.07 -25.29
CA GLY A 37 15.47 -10.27 -26.24
C GLY A 37 14.07 -10.40 -25.60
N HIS A 38 13.92 -10.01 -24.32
CA HIS A 38 12.63 -10.01 -23.65
C HIS A 38 11.68 -8.95 -24.25
N SER A 39 10.42 -9.34 -24.44
CA SER A 39 9.40 -8.45 -25.02
C SER A 39 8.86 -7.42 -24.04
N ILE A 40 8.84 -7.73 -22.73
CA ILE A 40 8.41 -6.84 -21.66
C ILE A 40 9.62 -6.07 -21.10
N ARG A 41 9.54 -4.76 -21.15
CA ARG A 41 10.57 -3.82 -20.66
C ARG A 41 10.11 -2.99 -19.48
N HIS A 42 8.80 -2.86 -19.33
CA HIS A 42 8.16 -2.04 -18.31
C HIS A 42 7.08 -2.87 -17.61
N VAL A 43 6.88 -2.64 -16.32
CA VAL A 43 5.76 -3.17 -15.56
C VAL A 43 5.07 -2.00 -14.86
N LEU A 44 3.80 -1.80 -15.17
CA LEU A 44 2.92 -0.86 -14.47
C LEU A 44 2.08 -1.66 -13.46
N LEU A 45 2.39 -1.51 -12.17
CA LEU A 45 1.68 -2.14 -11.08
C LEU A 45 0.68 -1.14 -10.47
N ILE A 46 -0.60 -1.45 -10.57
CA ILE A 46 -1.70 -0.65 -10.01
C ILE A 46 -2.34 -1.43 -8.87
N SER A 47 -2.37 -0.83 -7.69
CA SER A 47 -3.14 -1.30 -6.54
C SER A 47 -4.36 -0.40 -6.35
N ILE A 48 -5.55 -1.00 -6.23
CA ILE A 48 -6.80 -0.29 -5.94
C ILE A 48 -7.29 -0.79 -4.58
N ASP A 49 -6.99 -0.05 -3.50
CA ASP A 49 -7.35 -0.46 -2.16
C ASP A 49 -8.87 -0.67 -2.03
N GLY A 50 -9.25 -1.79 -1.42
CA GLY A 50 -10.64 -2.21 -1.28
C GLY A 50 -11.25 -2.94 -2.48
N MET A 51 -10.63 -2.94 -3.66
CA MET A 51 -11.22 -3.52 -4.87
C MET A 51 -11.32 -5.04 -4.80
N HIS A 52 -12.50 -5.56 -4.52
CA HIS A 52 -12.76 -6.98 -4.46
C HIS A 52 -12.74 -7.64 -5.85
N ALA A 53 -12.54 -8.95 -5.88
CA ALA A 53 -12.77 -9.75 -7.09
C ALA A 53 -14.22 -9.60 -7.59
N LEU A 54 -15.18 -9.50 -6.66
CA LEU A 54 -16.59 -9.28 -6.96
C LEU A 54 -16.83 -7.94 -7.66
N ASP A 55 -16.21 -6.85 -7.22
CA ASP A 55 -16.33 -5.53 -7.85
C ASP A 55 -15.87 -5.56 -9.30
N PHE A 56 -14.72 -6.21 -9.55
CA PHE A 56 -14.20 -6.34 -10.90
C PHE A 56 -15.12 -7.18 -11.80
N ILE A 57 -15.66 -8.29 -11.30
CA ILE A 57 -16.59 -9.13 -12.05
C ILE A 57 -17.86 -8.34 -12.36
N ASN A 58 -18.45 -7.68 -11.37
CA ASN A 58 -19.68 -6.90 -11.50
C ASN A 58 -19.49 -5.73 -12.47
N CYS A 59 -18.39 -4.98 -12.36
CA CYS A 59 -18.21 -3.78 -13.16
C CYS A 59 -17.92 -4.09 -14.63
N ARG A 60 -17.20 -5.19 -14.92
CA ARG A 60 -16.91 -5.58 -16.31
C ARG A 60 -18.04 -6.31 -17.00
N MET A 61 -18.90 -7.02 -16.27
CA MET A 61 -20.00 -7.80 -16.85
C MET A 61 -21.32 -7.04 -16.83
N GLY A 62 -21.45 -6.03 -15.99
CA GLY A 62 -22.70 -5.37 -15.68
C GLY A 62 -23.56 -6.17 -14.70
N ILE A 63 -24.31 -5.45 -13.88
CA ILE A 63 -25.30 -6.04 -12.96
C ILE A 63 -26.64 -5.29 -13.06
N SER A 64 -27.72 -6.00 -12.79
CA SER A 64 -29.06 -5.42 -12.82
C SER A 64 -29.15 -4.23 -11.85
N GLY A 65 -29.72 -3.13 -12.31
CA GLY A 65 -29.89 -1.91 -11.50
C GLY A 65 -28.74 -0.91 -11.57
N VAL A 66 -27.59 -1.29 -12.11
CA VAL A 66 -26.45 -0.38 -12.32
C VAL A 66 -26.22 -0.22 -13.82
N ASN A 67 -26.07 1.01 -14.31
CA ASN A 67 -25.80 1.35 -15.71
C ASN A 67 -26.73 0.62 -16.72
N GLY A 68 -27.99 0.40 -16.34
CA GLY A 68 -28.96 -0.32 -17.19
C GLY A 68 -28.68 -1.83 -17.35
N GLY A 69 -27.78 -2.39 -16.56
CA GLY A 69 -27.33 -3.78 -16.66
C GLY A 69 -26.10 -3.98 -17.53
N GLU A 70 -25.59 -2.91 -18.14
CA GLU A 70 -24.39 -2.92 -18.98
C GLU A 70 -23.11 -2.74 -18.13
N PRO A 71 -21.93 -3.14 -18.65
CA PRO A 71 -20.64 -2.86 -18.00
C PRO A 71 -20.48 -1.39 -17.61
N TYR A 72 -19.94 -1.14 -16.43
CA TYR A 72 -19.69 0.21 -15.92
C TYR A 72 -18.22 0.55 -15.66
N CYS A 73 -17.29 -0.37 -16.02
CA CYS A 73 -15.85 -0.18 -16.08
C CYS A 73 -15.32 -0.54 -17.48
N PRO A 74 -15.55 0.29 -18.51
CA PRO A 74 -15.23 -0.09 -19.89
C PRO A 74 -13.74 -0.32 -20.12
N ASN A 75 -12.84 0.41 -19.44
CA ASN A 75 -11.39 0.25 -19.59
C ASN A 75 -10.88 -1.05 -18.96
N LEU A 76 -11.33 -1.37 -17.75
CA LEU A 76 -11.02 -2.64 -17.08
C LEU A 76 -11.64 -3.83 -17.85
N ALA A 77 -12.82 -3.66 -18.42
CA ALA A 77 -13.44 -4.67 -19.26
C ALA A 77 -12.61 -4.96 -20.52
N GLU A 78 -12.15 -3.91 -21.24
CA GLU A 78 -11.28 -4.03 -22.43
C GLU A 78 -9.96 -4.73 -22.09
N LEU A 79 -9.32 -4.36 -20.98
CA LEU A 79 -8.11 -5.03 -20.49
C LEU A 79 -8.37 -6.48 -20.11
N GLY A 80 -9.53 -6.78 -19.52
CA GLY A 80 -9.95 -8.13 -19.16
C GLY A 80 -10.28 -9.03 -20.34
N GLU A 81 -10.75 -8.45 -21.46
CA GLU A 81 -11.03 -9.20 -22.70
C GLU A 81 -9.76 -9.68 -23.39
N THR A 82 -8.65 -8.97 -23.22
CA THR A 82 -7.36 -9.29 -23.85
C THR A 82 -6.33 -9.84 -22.87
N GLY A 83 -6.58 -9.78 -21.58
CA GLY A 83 -5.66 -10.14 -20.51
C GLY A 83 -5.89 -11.50 -19.88
N VAL A 84 -5.17 -11.75 -18.79
CA VAL A 84 -5.32 -12.93 -17.93
C VAL A 84 -6.06 -12.49 -16.67
N ASN A 85 -7.27 -13.03 -16.49
CA ASN A 85 -8.14 -12.73 -15.35
C ASN A 85 -8.04 -13.86 -14.32
N TYR A 86 -7.85 -13.51 -13.05
CA TYR A 86 -7.84 -14.46 -11.93
C TYR A 86 -9.10 -14.26 -11.11
N LEU A 87 -9.89 -15.33 -10.97
CA LEU A 87 -11.20 -15.25 -10.29
C LEU A 87 -11.14 -15.52 -8.79
N ASP A 88 -10.06 -16.12 -8.34
CA ASP A 88 -9.87 -16.52 -6.94
C ASP A 88 -8.47 -16.05 -6.48
N THR A 89 -8.38 -14.77 -6.13
CA THR A 89 -7.15 -14.17 -5.65
C THR A 89 -7.30 -13.78 -4.20
N SER A 90 -6.40 -14.25 -3.36
CA SER A 90 -6.32 -13.89 -1.95
C SER A 90 -5.14 -12.94 -1.69
N THR A 91 -5.37 -11.89 -0.89
CA THR A 91 -4.30 -11.05 -0.40
C THR A 91 -3.68 -11.60 0.89
N SER A 92 -2.75 -10.85 1.50
CA SER A 92 -2.09 -11.20 2.76
C SER A 92 -3.08 -11.32 3.93
N LYS A 93 -2.66 -12.00 4.97
CA LYS A 93 -3.33 -12.07 6.28
C LYS A 93 -2.34 -11.62 7.34
N PRO A 94 -2.64 -10.53 8.09
CA PRO A 94 -3.78 -9.61 7.99
C PRO A 94 -3.93 -8.94 6.62
N SER A 95 -5.16 -8.59 6.27
CA SER A 95 -5.53 -7.94 5.01
C SER A 95 -5.50 -6.41 5.18
N ASP A 96 -4.32 -5.89 5.46
CA ASP A 96 -4.07 -4.47 5.66
C ASP A 96 -3.14 -3.89 4.60
N SER A 97 -3.14 -2.56 4.46
CA SER A 97 -2.37 -1.83 3.45
C SER A 97 -0.88 -2.14 3.48
N PHE A 98 -0.26 -2.19 4.68
CA PHE A 98 1.18 -2.37 4.79
C PHE A 98 1.62 -3.80 4.48
N PRO A 99 1.10 -4.87 5.12
CA PRO A 99 1.42 -6.25 4.74
C PRO A 99 0.96 -6.59 3.33
N GLY A 100 -0.15 -6.04 2.85
CA GLY A 100 -0.64 -6.24 1.48
C GLY A 100 0.30 -5.69 0.43
N LEU A 101 0.78 -4.45 0.60
CA LEU A 101 1.80 -3.88 -0.29
C LEU A 101 3.10 -4.68 -0.22
N MET A 102 3.54 -5.06 0.98
CA MET A 102 4.76 -5.84 1.12
C MET A 102 4.64 -7.21 0.44
N ALA A 103 3.48 -7.86 0.48
CA ALA A 103 3.25 -9.09 -0.27
C ALA A 103 3.44 -8.89 -1.79
N LEU A 104 2.85 -7.81 -2.34
CA LEU A 104 2.95 -7.43 -3.76
C LEU A 104 4.40 -7.21 -4.23
N VAL A 105 5.25 -6.63 -3.38
CA VAL A 105 6.60 -6.19 -3.81
C VAL A 105 7.74 -7.09 -3.32
N THR A 106 7.50 -7.99 -2.35
CA THR A 106 8.53 -8.90 -1.82
C THR A 106 8.32 -10.36 -2.24
N GLY A 107 7.08 -10.74 -2.51
CA GLY A 107 6.70 -12.13 -2.75
C GLY A 107 6.61 -12.96 -1.47
N GLY A 108 6.43 -12.36 -0.30
CA GLY A 108 6.36 -13.03 0.99
C GLY A 108 5.22 -12.58 1.89
N SER A 109 4.92 -13.43 2.86
CA SER A 109 3.91 -13.19 3.89
C SER A 109 4.47 -12.39 5.09
N PRO A 110 3.62 -11.91 6.01
CA PRO A 110 4.06 -11.26 7.25
C PRO A 110 5.06 -12.10 8.07
N ARG A 111 4.96 -13.44 8.01
CA ARG A 111 5.92 -14.37 8.64
C ARG A 111 7.36 -14.07 8.23
N THR A 112 7.61 -13.83 6.97
CA THR A 112 8.96 -13.63 6.41
C THR A 112 9.33 -12.16 6.38
N VAL A 113 8.40 -11.30 6.01
CA VAL A 113 8.63 -9.86 5.83
C VAL A 113 8.67 -9.11 7.17
N GLY A 114 7.90 -9.57 8.17
CA GLY A 114 7.82 -8.98 9.50
C GLY A 114 6.94 -7.72 9.57
N ALA A 115 6.10 -7.49 8.58
CA ALA A 115 5.09 -6.44 8.56
C ALA A 115 3.71 -7.08 8.78
N PHE A 116 3.07 -6.81 9.92
CA PHE A 116 1.76 -7.37 10.27
C PHE A 116 0.64 -6.37 10.04
N TYR A 117 0.92 -5.10 10.27
CA TYR A 117 -0.03 -3.99 10.15
C TYR A 117 0.75 -2.69 9.96
N ASP A 118 0.12 -1.61 9.49
CA ASP A 118 0.72 -0.28 9.40
C ASP A 118 1.01 0.29 10.81
N VAL A 119 0.14 0.00 11.78
CA VAL A 119 0.37 0.25 13.20
C VAL A 119 0.38 -1.07 13.96
N ALA A 120 1.53 -1.46 14.50
CA ALA A 120 1.73 -2.73 15.20
C ALA A 120 2.58 -2.52 16.46
N TYR A 121 2.91 -3.60 17.18
CA TYR A 121 3.81 -3.57 18.33
C TYR A 121 5.06 -4.42 18.06
N ASP A 122 6.22 -3.89 18.40
CA ASP A 122 7.50 -4.63 18.29
C ASP A 122 8.25 -4.63 19.63
N ARG A 123 8.40 -5.82 20.20
CA ARG A 123 9.12 -6.01 21.47
C ARG A 123 10.62 -5.81 21.36
N SER A 124 11.17 -5.75 20.16
CA SER A 124 12.61 -5.61 19.92
C SER A 124 13.06 -4.15 19.73
N LEU A 125 12.14 -3.21 19.75
CA LEU A 125 12.42 -1.80 19.52
C LEU A 125 12.07 -0.94 20.73
N ASP A 126 12.65 0.25 20.78
CA ASP A 126 12.37 1.29 21.75
C ASP A 126 11.57 2.43 21.11
N PRO A 127 10.81 3.21 21.92
CA PRO A 127 9.99 4.32 21.44
C PRO A 127 10.75 5.34 20.61
N PRO A 128 10.05 6.15 19.79
CA PRO A 128 10.62 7.32 19.11
C PRO A 128 11.17 8.34 20.13
N THR A 129 11.97 9.30 19.66
CA THR A 129 12.53 10.34 20.52
C THR A 129 11.46 11.34 20.98
N ILE A 130 10.51 11.64 20.11
CA ILE A 130 9.36 12.51 20.37
C ILE A 130 8.08 11.78 20.03
N THR A 131 6.97 12.23 20.61
CA THR A 131 5.65 11.70 20.26
C THR A 131 5.36 11.91 18.78
N THR A 132 4.81 10.88 18.11
CA THR A 132 4.41 10.94 16.70
C THR A 132 3.19 11.82 16.49
N GLY A 133 2.83 12.07 15.23
CA GLY A 133 1.65 12.86 14.89
C GLY A 133 0.34 12.23 15.38
N ASN A 134 0.25 10.90 15.40
CA ASN A 134 -0.93 10.17 15.85
C ASN A 134 -0.89 9.78 17.34
N GLY A 135 0.22 10.08 18.04
CA GLY A 135 0.26 9.94 19.48
C GLY A 135 1.05 8.74 20.01
N VAL A 136 1.85 8.04 19.20
CA VAL A 136 2.83 7.07 19.73
C VAL A 136 3.81 7.84 20.60
N ALA A 137 3.82 7.53 21.90
CA ALA A 137 4.56 8.31 22.88
C ALA A 137 6.07 8.22 22.66
N GLY A 138 6.75 9.37 22.70
CA GLY A 138 8.20 9.44 22.76
C GLY A 138 8.74 8.90 24.09
N GLY A 139 9.95 8.32 24.05
CA GLY A 139 10.54 7.72 25.25
C GLY A 139 12.06 7.71 25.22
N SER A 140 12.66 6.96 26.15
CA SER A 140 14.10 6.75 26.21
C SER A 140 14.52 5.55 25.36
N CYS A 141 15.75 5.55 24.87
CA CYS A 141 16.45 4.40 24.33
C CYS A 141 17.88 4.43 24.85
N ILE A 142 18.38 3.32 25.37
CA ILE A 142 19.73 3.21 25.89
C ILE A 142 20.49 2.19 25.05
N PRO A 143 21.57 2.57 24.35
CA PRO A 143 22.31 1.67 23.50
C PRO A 143 22.81 0.42 24.24
N GLY A 144 22.60 -0.77 23.65
CA GLY A 144 23.05 -2.04 24.18
C GLY A 144 22.26 -2.60 25.37
N THR A 145 21.14 -1.97 25.75
CA THR A 145 20.21 -2.53 26.74
C THR A 145 19.14 -3.41 26.07
N ALA A 146 18.41 -4.17 26.88
CA ALA A 146 17.23 -4.86 26.41
C ALA A 146 16.16 -3.85 26.00
N PRO A 147 15.51 -4.05 24.86
CA PRO A 147 14.43 -3.17 24.40
C PRO A 147 13.23 -3.24 25.35
N ILE A 148 12.47 -2.15 25.46
CA ILE A 148 11.28 -2.08 26.30
C ILE A 148 9.99 -2.45 25.53
N GLY A 149 10.05 -2.50 24.21
CA GLY A 149 8.92 -2.68 23.32
C GLY A 149 8.19 -1.35 23.06
N THR A 150 7.66 -1.22 21.87
CA THR A 150 6.91 0.00 21.47
C THR A 150 5.96 -0.28 20.32
N ARG A 151 4.97 0.60 20.15
CA ARG A 151 4.22 0.66 18.91
C ARG A 151 5.12 1.11 17.78
N THR A 152 4.95 0.48 16.64
CA THR A 152 5.51 0.91 15.37
C THR A 152 4.40 1.60 14.59
N GLU A 153 4.67 2.77 14.04
CA GLU A 153 3.74 3.52 13.22
C GLU A 153 4.40 3.73 11.87
N TYR A 154 3.87 3.07 10.85
CA TYR A 154 4.34 3.19 9.48
C TYR A 154 3.19 3.60 8.55
N ASP A 155 2.43 4.58 9.00
CA ASP A 155 1.39 5.31 8.27
C ASP A 155 1.70 6.82 8.25
N GLU A 156 0.77 7.71 8.65
CA GLU A 156 0.90 9.16 8.56
C GLU A 156 1.62 9.84 9.72
N GLY A 157 1.76 9.23 10.85
CA GLY A 157 2.21 9.89 12.09
C GLY A 157 3.68 10.30 12.14
N ILE A 158 4.49 9.85 11.19
CA ILE A 158 5.94 10.06 11.16
C ILE A 158 6.40 11.27 10.34
N ASP A 159 5.48 12.00 9.74
CA ASP A 159 5.80 13.18 8.93
C ASP A 159 6.42 14.31 9.77
N ILE A 160 7.30 15.11 9.15
CA ILE A 160 7.86 16.33 9.76
C ILE A 160 6.72 17.26 10.17
N ASP A 161 5.77 17.47 9.26
CA ASP A 161 4.59 18.28 9.48
C ASP A 161 3.38 17.65 8.76
N GLN A 162 2.53 16.98 9.51
CA GLN A 162 1.31 16.31 9.06
C GLN A 162 0.25 17.28 8.49
N THR A 163 0.40 18.59 8.70
CA THR A 163 -0.52 19.58 8.13
C THR A 163 -0.28 19.86 6.66
N ASN A 164 0.85 19.41 6.10
CA ASN A 164 1.23 19.65 4.72
C ASN A 164 1.10 18.41 3.86
N LEU A 165 0.55 18.56 2.66
CA LEU A 165 0.39 17.49 1.69
C LEU A 165 1.72 16.77 1.34
N ASN A 166 2.83 17.49 1.37
CA ASN A 166 4.17 16.95 1.19
C ASN A 166 4.83 16.46 2.49
N GLY A 167 4.09 16.30 3.58
CA GLY A 167 4.59 15.87 4.88
C GLY A 167 5.57 16.84 5.54
N GLY A 168 5.62 18.11 5.08
CA GLY A 168 6.57 19.12 5.59
C GLY A 168 7.98 18.97 5.03
N ALA A 169 8.17 18.34 3.88
CA ALA A 169 9.48 18.17 3.27
C ALA A 169 10.22 19.51 3.07
N PRO A 170 11.55 19.56 3.34
CA PRO A 170 12.33 20.78 3.21
C PRO A 170 12.24 21.41 1.80
N GLY A 171 12.12 22.73 1.74
CA GLY A 171 12.06 23.46 0.48
C GLY A 171 10.75 23.34 -0.28
N GLY A 172 9.69 22.82 0.34
CA GLY A 172 8.41 22.59 -0.32
C GLY A 172 8.46 21.52 -1.40
N ALA A 173 9.39 20.57 -1.26
CA ALA A 173 9.50 19.41 -2.14
C ALA A 173 8.18 18.61 -2.18
N ASP A 174 8.07 17.73 -3.19
CA ASP A 174 6.80 17.06 -3.51
C ASP A 174 6.47 15.88 -2.56
N GLY A 175 7.10 15.78 -1.37
CA GLY A 175 6.89 14.69 -0.41
C GLY A 175 7.95 13.59 -0.50
N GLY A 176 7.59 12.37 -0.06
CA GLY A 176 8.47 11.22 -0.09
C GLY A 176 9.35 11.07 1.15
N ILE A 177 10.49 10.40 1.02
CA ILE A 177 11.35 10.05 2.16
C ILE A 177 11.91 11.27 2.90
N LEU A 178 11.99 12.42 2.26
CA LEU A 178 12.47 13.66 2.86
C LEU A 178 11.46 14.27 3.86
N SER A 179 10.20 13.85 3.84
CA SER A 179 9.18 14.29 4.79
C SER A 179 9.18 13.50 6.10
N ILE A 180 9.93 12.41 6.19
CA ILE A 180 10.04 11.60 7.39
C ILE A 180 10.87 12.31 8.46
N ASP A 181 10.31 12.48 9.66
CA ASP A 181 11.04 12.98 10.83
C ASP A 181 11.71 11.80 11.57
N PRO A 182 13.04 11.68 11.54
CA PRO A 182 13.73 10.58 12.21
C PRO A 182 13.51 10.54 13.73
N ARG A 183 13.08 11.64 14.35
CA ARG A 183 12.77 11.69 15.78
C ARG A 183 11.46 11.00 16.13
N LYS A 184 10.56 10.83 15.14
CA LYS A 184 9.27 10.14 15.26
C LYS A 184 9.37 8.65 14.92
N LEU A 185 10.55 8.16 14.51
CA LEU A 185 10.77 6.75 14.21
C LEU A 185 11.15 5.98 15.48
N VAL A 186 10.67 4.75 15.59
CA VAL A 186 11.11 3.78 16.59
C VAL A 186 12.61 3.53 16.49
N ARG A 187 13.25 3.13 17.59
CA ARG A 187 14.72 3.05 17.67
C ARG A 187 15.19 1.63 18.00
N ASP A 188 16.31 1.25 17.43
CA ASP A 188 16.93 -0.05 17.67
C ASP A 188 18.07 0.07 18.69
N PRO A 189 17.88 -0.37 19.96
CA PRO A 189 18.93 -0.30 20.98
C PRO A 189 20.15 -1.16 20.64
N SER A 190 20.00 -2.22 19.84
CA SER A 190 21.12 -3.05 19.38
C SER A 190 21.99 -2.35 18.35
N LYS A 191 21.45 -1.35 17.68
CA LYS A 191 22.14 -0.50 16.69
C LYS A 191 22.44 0.92 17.20
N GLY A 192 22.68 1.05 18.51
CA GLY A 192 23.03 2.33 19.10
C GLY A 192 21.86 3.33 19.18
N CYS A 193 20.63 2.84 19.24
CA CYS A 193 19.41 3.64 19.19
C CYS A 193 19.21 4.40 17.87
N ALA A 194 19.71 3.85 16.78
CA ALA A 194 19.43 4.41 15.46
C ALA A 194 17.93 4.33 15.13
N PRO A 195 17.36 5.36 14.47
CA PRO A 195 15.99 5.32 14.00
C PRO A 195 15.82 4.21 12.95
N VAL A 196 14.71 3.49 13.04
CA VAL A 196 14.36 2.42 12.08
C VAL A 196 13.45 3.00 11.02
N TYR A 197 14.01 3.31 9.87
CA TYR A 197 13.25 3.79 8.72
C TYR A 197 12.35 2.70 8.14
N PRO A 198 11.22 3.05 7.46
CA PRO A 198 10.27 2.10 6.91
C PRO A 198 10.91 1.01 6.05
N TRP A 199 11.86 1.36 5.17
CA TRP A 199 12.58 0.42 4.33
C TRP A 199 13.53 -0.51 5.10
N ASN A 200 13.97 -0.14 6.31
CA ASN A 200 14.78 -0.97 7.20
C ASN A 200 13.93 -1.73 8.25
N PHE A 201 12.64 -1.43 8.34
CA PHE A 201 11.72 -2.23 9.14
C PHE A 201 11.40 -3.55 8.45
N VAL A 202 11.22 -3.57 7.15
CA VAL A 202 11.01 -4.80 6.38
C VAL A 202 12.26 -5.66 6.34
N ARG A 203 12.09 -6.99 6.47
CA ARG A 203 13.19 -7.95 6.66
C ARG A 203 13.78 -8.49 5.36
N THR A 204 13.15 -8.21 4.23
CA THR A 204 13.50 -8.78 2.93
C THR A 204 13.57 -7.70 1.87
N ASN A 205 14.36 -7.95 0.83
CA ASN A 205 14.41 -7.07 -0.33
C ASN A 205 13.10 -7.12 -1.14
N THR A 206 12.95 -6.17 -2.05
CA THR A 206 11.77 -5.96 -2.88
C THR A 206 12.12 -6.02 -4.36
N ILE A 207 11.10 -6.07 -5.22
CA ILE A 207 11.26 -5.94 -6.68
C ILE A 207 12.02 -4.66 -7.05
N PHE A 208 11.77 -3.54 -6.34
CA PHE A 208 12.45 -2.28 -6.60
C PHE A 208 13.96 -2.41 -6.36
N GLY A 209 14.37 -2.99 -5.24
CA GLY A 209 15.80 -3.23 -4.98
C GLY A 209 16.45 -4.18 -5.99
N VAL A 210 15.75 -5.22 -6.44
CA VAL A 210 16.28 -6.16 -7.45
C VAL A 210 16.40 -5.49 -8.82
N VAL A 211 15.39 -4.74 -9.25
CA VAL A 211 15.38 -4.05 -10.55
C VAL A 211 16.40 -2.92 -10.58
N HIS A 212 16.46 -2.10 -9.50
CA HIS A 212 17.44 -1.02 -9.38
C HIS A 212 18.88 -1.57 -9.41
N ALA A 213 19.16 -2.64 -8.66
CA ALA A 213 20.49 -3.29 -8.67
C ALA A 213 20.87 -3.88 -10.03
N ALA A 214 19.89 -4.20 -10.87
CA ALA A 214 20.10 -4.64 -12.25
C ALA A 214 20.26 -3.48 -13.23
N GLY A 215 20.15 -2.21 -12.79
CA GLY A 215 20.29 -1.00 -13.59
C GLY A 215 18.98 -0.42 -14.12
N GLY A 216 17.83 -0.98 -13.75
CA GLY A 216 16.53 -0.45 -14.14
C GLY A 216 16.18 0.82 -13.34
N TYR A 217 15.48 1.77 -13.97
CA TYR A 217 14.88 2.93 -13.30
C TYR A 217 13.55 2.51 -12.66
N THR A 218 13.28 2.99 -11.44
CA THR A 218 12.12 2.55 -10.65
C THR A 218 11.33 3.75 -10.12
N ALA A 219 10.00 3.61 -10.05
CA ALA A 219 9.14 4.64 -9.49
C ALA A 219 7.96 4.04 -8.71
N TRP A 220 7.50 4.75 -7.69
CA TRP A 220 6.31 4.34 -6.92
C TRP A 220 5.61 5.54 -6.31
N SER A 221 4.27 5.53 -6.36
CA SER A 221 3.44 6.55 -5.73
C SER A 221 2.43 5.92 -4.75
N ASP A 222 2.41 6.41 -3.50
CA ASP A 222 1.52 5.89 -2.44
C ASP A 222 0.94 7.02 -1.57
N LYS A 223 0.27 6.66 -0.47
CA LYS A 223 -0.52 7.56 0.37
C LYS A 223 0.22 8.19 1.55
N HIS A 224 1.36 7.63 1.93
CA HIS A 224 2.18 8.11 3.05
C HIS A 224 3.68 7.94 2.76
N PRO A 225 4.57 8.79 3.32
CA PRO A 225 6.01 8.62 3.20
C PRO A 225 6.53 7.27 3.72
N SER A 226 5.83 6.69 4.71
CA SER A 226 6.14 5.37 5.28
C SER A 226 6.08 4.22 4.27
N TYR A 227 5.29 4.35 3.21
CA TYR A 227 5.28 3.35 2.13
C TYR A 227 6.55 3.35 1.27
N SER A 228 7.52 4.24 1.55
CA SER A 228 8.90 4.10 1.10
C SER A 228 9.55 2.77 1.54
N ALA A 229 8.90 2.01 2.41
CA ALA A 229 9.21 0.62 2.73
C ALA A 229 9.37 -0.26 1.47
N VAL A 230 8.71 0.07 0.35
CA VAL A 230 8.89 -0.61 -0.94
C VAL A 230 10.33 -0.57 -1.46
N SER A 231 11.15 0.39 -1.02
CA SER A 231 12.58 0.42 -1.32
C SER A 231 13.32 -0.82 -0.80
N GLY A 232 12.84 -1.42 0.30
CA GLY A 232 13.51 -2.54 0.96
C GLY A 232 14.78 -2.11 1.70
N PRO A 233 15.42 -3.03 2.44
CA PRO A 233 16.57 -2.74 3.30
C PRO A 233 17.70 -2.03 2.57
N GLY A 234 18.23 -0.95 3.19
CA GLY A 234 19.31 -0.14 2.64
C GLY A 234 19.22 1.32 3.08
N ASP A 235 19.49 2.21 2.15
CA ASP A 235 19.47 3.66 2.36
C ASP A 235 18.17 4.38 1.89
N GLY A 236 17.20 3.61 1.38
CA GLY A 236 15.94 4.15 0.88
C GLY A 236 15.97 4.59 -0.58
N THR A 237 17.06 4.35 -1.32
CA THR A 237 17.27 4.87 -2.69
C THR A 237 16.97 3.87 -3.80
N ASN A 238 16.43 2.68 -3.48
CA ASN A 238 16.08 1.69 -4.50
C ASN A 238 14.83 2.05 -5.31
N VAL A 239 14.09 3.10 -4.92
CA VAL A 239 13.06 3.74 -5.74
C VAL A 239 13.62 5.08 -6.21
N ASP A 240 13.92 5.17 -7.50
CA ASP A 240 14.58 6.35 -8.09
C ASP A 240 13.64 7.58 -8.09
N ASP A 241 12.33 7.37 -8.24
CA ASP A 241 11.31 8.41 -8.19
C ASP A 241 10.16 7.99 -7.26
N TYR A 242 10.21 8.45 -6.02
CA TYR A 242 9.21 8.15 -5.01
C TYR A 242 8.36 9.38 -4.70
N TYR A 243 7.03 9.24 -4.83
CA TYR A 243 6.06 10.29 -4.57
C TYR A 243 4.96 9.82 -3.61
N SER A 244 4.80 10.49 -2.48
CA SER A 244 3.76 10.17 -1.50
C SER A 244 3.17 11.44 -0.91
N PRO A 245 2.13 12.00 -1.53
CA PRO A 245 1.33 13.03 -0.90
C PRO A 245 0.62 12.44 0.30
N ASP A 246 0.65 13.12 1.46
CA ASP A 246 0.01 12.59 2.67
C ASP A 246 -1.51 12.71 2.58
N ILE A 247 -2.19 11.56 2.65
CA ILE A 247 -3.65 11.48 2.54
C ILE A 247 -4.37 12.17 3.71
N ASN A 248 -3.75 12.23 4.87
CA ASN A 248 -4.33 12.81 6.09
C ASN A 248 -3.87 14.25 6.37
N SER A 249 -3.19 14.90 5.41
CA SER A 249 -2.76 16.29 5.58
C SER A 249 -3.95 17.21 5.86
N ALA A 250 -3.75 18.15 6.82
CA ALA A 250 -4.80 19.07 7.25
C ALA A 250 -4.95 20.30 6.34
N VAL A 251 -3.88 20.69 5.66
CA VAL A 251 -3.88 21.85 4.77
C VAL A 251 -3.40 21.45 3.39
N VAL A 252 -4.29 21.53 2.42
CA VAL A 252 -4.05 21.10 1.05
C VAL A 252 -4.37 22.22 0.07
N ASN A 253 -3.48 22.45 -0.88
CA ASN A 253 -3.70 23.33 -2.01
C ASN A 253 -3.35 22.58 -3.30
N LEU A 254 -4.33 22.33 -4.15
CA LEU A 254 -4.21 21.58 -5.40
C LEU A 254 -4.50 22.47 -6.64
N PRO A 255 -3.80 23.58 -6.82
CA PRO A 255 -4.08 24.48 -7.95
C PRO A 255 -3.77 23.77 -9.27
N GLY A 256 -4.74 23.80 -10.19
CA GLY A 256 -4.58 23.27 -11.54
C GLY A 256 -4.77 21.76 -11.69
N VAL A 257 -5.03 21.03 -10.61
CA VAL A 257 -5.37 19.60 -10.68
C VAL A 257 -6.80 19.46 -11.23
N THR A 258 -6.96 18.60 -12.21
CA THR A 258 -8.26 18.20 -12.77
C THR A 258 -8.32 16.68 -12.80
N THR A 259 -9.42 16.11 -12.32
CA THR A 259 -9.59 14.65 -12.32
C THR A 259 -9.79 14.13 -13.75
N PRO A 260 -9.51 12.86 -14.02
CA PRO A 260 -9.81 12.22 -15.31
C PRO A 260 -11.28 12.32 -15.74
N LEU A 261 -12.21 12.42 -14.77
CA LEU A 261 -13.63 12.68 -15.03
C LEU A 261 -13.95 14.17 -15.32
N GLY A 262 -12.94 15.04 -15.35
CA GLY A 262 -13.08 16.46 -15.71
C GLY A 262 -13.46 17.39 -14.55
N MET A 263 -13.41 16.93 -13.31
CA MET A 263 -13.66 17.75 -12.14
C MET A 263 -12.44 18.61 -11.80
N SER A 264 -12.64 19.91 -11.57
CA SER A 264 -11.57 20.82 -11.13
C SER A 264 -11.38 20.75 -9.62
N CYS A 265 -10.16 20.51 -9.17
CA CYS A 265 -9.76 20.42 -7.77
C CYS A 265 -9.25 21.75 -7.19
N SER A 266 -9.76 22.88 -7.70
CA SER A 266 -9.28 24.20 -7.31
C SER A 266 -9.78 24.68 -5.93
N THR A 267 -10.79 24.02 -5.38
CA THR A 267 -11.35 24.33 -4.06
C THR A 267 -11.38 23.08 -3.21
N ILE A 268 -10.82 23.18 -2.01
CA ILE A 268 -10.84 22.10 -1.02
C ILE A 268 -11.89 22.48 0.02
N PRO A 269 -12.80 21.57 0.38
CA PRO A 269 -13.71 21.79 1.50
C PRO A 269 -12.96 22.11 2.78
N ASP A 270 -13.56 22.95 3.62
CA ASP A 270 -13.03 23.26 4.93
C ASP A 270 -12.82 21.96 5.75
N PRO A 271 -11.57 21.60 6.13
CA PRO A 271 -11.29 20.39 6.89
C PRO A 271 -12.07 20.32 8.21
N SER A 272 -12.50 21.43 8.78
CA SER A 272 -13.31 21.47 9.99
C SER A 272 -14.68 20.78 9.85
N GLN A 273 -15.14 20.57 8.62
CA GLN A 273 -16.47 19.97 8.37
C GLN A 273 -16.45 18.45 8.18
N VAL A 274 -15.32 17.88 7.79
CA VAL A 274 -15.21 16.48 7.34
C VAL A 274 -14.15 15.66 8.08
N GLY A 275 -13.35 16.23 8.95
CA GLY A 275 -12.23 15.54 9.61
C GLY A 275 -10.97 15.60 8.76
N SER A 276 -10.47 14.50 8.20
CA SER A 276 -9.47 14.56 7.14
C SER A 276 -10.10 15.16 5.88
N TRP A 277 -9.33 15.94 5.10
CA TRP A 277 -9.86 16.51 3.84
C TRP A 277 -10.26 15.43 2.83
N THR A 278 -9.69 14.24 2.94
CA THR A 278 -10.00 13.07 2.12
C THR A 278 -11.19 12.25 2.62
N ASP A 279 -11.80 12.60 3.77
CA ASP A 279 -13.10 12.09 4.20
C ASP A 279 -14.23 12.72 3.34
N SER A 280 -14.08 12.68 2.03
CA SER A 280 -14.99 13.22 1.04
C SER A 280 -14.82 12.50 -0.29
N PHE A 281 -15.91 12.07 -0.91
CA PHE A 281 -15.90 11.39 -2.21
C PHE A 281 -15.27 12.26 -3.30
N GLN A 282 -15.54 13.57 -3.28
CA GLN A 282 -14.92 14.49 -4.23
C GLN A 282 -13.43 14.66 -4.00
N ASN A 283 -13.02 14.82 -2.74
CA ASN A 283 -11.62 15.13 -2.42
C ASN A 283 -10.70 13.93 -2.59
N ILE A 284 -11.20 12.72 -2.33
CA ILE A 284 -10.38 11.52 -2.55
C ILE A 284 -10.06 11.31 -4.04
N GLN A 285 -10.98 11.68 -4.95
CA GLN A 285 -10.69 11.69 -6.39
C GLN A 285 -9.62 12.72 -6.73
N CYS A 286 -9.70 13.92 -6.15
CA CYS A 286 -8.67 14.94 -6.32
C CYS A 286 -7.31 14.51 -5.77
N TYR A 287 -7.32 13.80 -4.66
CA TYR A 287 -6.11 13.24 -4.07
C TYR A 287 -5.47 12.18 -4.99
N ASP A 288 -6.26 11.22 -5.46
CA ASP A 288 -5.75 10.17 -6.34
C ASP A 288 -5.32 10.73 -7.71
N ALA A 289 -5.94 11.83 -8.20
CA ALA A 289 -5.52 12.50 -9.42
C ALA A 289 -4.06 12.99 -9.38
N LEU A 290 -3.52 13.36 -8.20
CA LEU A 290 -2.11 13.71 -8.05
C LEU A 290 -1.20 12.53 -8.41
N LYS A 291 -1.56 11.33 -7.97
CA LYS A 291 -0.79 10.11 -8.24
C LYS A 291 -0.99 9.64 -9.68
N VAL A 292 -2.19 9.81 -10.23
CA VAL A 292 -2.45 9.57 -11.67
C VAL A 292 -1.54 10.45 -12.52
N ASP A 293 -1.48 11.76 -12.24
CA ASP A 293 -0.59 12.70 -12.96
C ASP A 293 0.89 12.28 -12.86
N ALA A 294 1.32 11.75 -11.70
CA ALA A 294 2.67 11.23 -11.53
C ALA A 294 2.95 10.08 -12.51
N ILE A 295 2.07 9.09 -12.58
CA ILE A 295 2.20 7.94 -13.50
C ILE A 295 2.17 8.40 -14.98
N LEU A 296 1.31 9.36 -15.34
CA LEU A 296 1.26 9.88 -16.70
C LEU A 296 2.56 10.59 -17.09
N ASN A 297 3.16 11.35 -16.17
CA ASN A 297 4.46 11.98 -16.36
C ASN A 297 5.59 10.95 -16.52
N GLU A 298 5.60 9.89 -15.71
CA GLU A 298 6.58 8.80 -15.79
C GLU A 298 6.48 8.04 -17.13
N ILE A 299 5.26 7.76 -17.61
CA ILE A 299 5.03 7.18 -18.94
C ILE A 299 5.56 8.13 -20.03
N ASP A 300 5.44 9.43 -19.84
CA ASP A 300 5.94 10.45 -20.78
C ASP A 300 7.46 10.66 -20.71
N GLY A 301 8.19 9.92 -19.87
CA GLY A 301 9.64 10.01 -19.71
C GLY A 301 10.06 11.24 -18.92
N LYS A 302 9.34 11.53 -17.84
CA LYS A 302 9.59 12.64 -16.92
C LYS A 302 9.56 12.12 -15.48
N THR A 303 10.08 12.93 -14.56
CA THR A 303 9.86 12.72 -13.12
C THR A 303 8.37 12.88 -12.78
N HIS A 304 7.91 12.28 -11.66
CA HIS A 304 6.51 12.31 -11.21
C HIS A 304 5.86 13.71 -11.31
N ASN A 305 6.61 14.76 -11.02
CA ASN A 305 6.10 16.16 -11.06
C ASN A 305 6.19 16.82 -12.45
N GLY A 306 6.60 16.10 -13.49
CA GLY A 306 6.71 16.58 -14.87
C GLY A 306 7.81 17.61 -15.14
N LYS A 307 8.64 17.98 -14.12
CA LYS A 307 9.60 19.10 -14.21
C LYS A 307 10.91 18.74 -14.92
N SER A 308 11.31 17.47 -14.87
CA SER A 308 12.59 17.02 -15.44
C SER A 308 12.41 15.80 -16.32
N PRO A 309 13.21 15.63 -17.40
CA PRO A 309 13.28 14.38 -18.12
C PRO A 309 13.78 13.25 -17.21
N ALA A 310 13.20 12.07 -17.35
CA ALA A 310 13.60 10.83 -16.68
C ALA A 310 13.42 9.64 -17.62
N PRO A 311 14.11 8.52 -17.43
CA PRO A 311 13.79 7.29 -18.13
C PRO A 311 12.36 6.83 -17.80
N VAL A 312 11.67 6.19 -18.76
CA VAL A 312 10.44 5.47 -18.45
C VAL A 312 10.80 4.30 -17.51
N PRO A 313 10.17 4.17 -16.33
CA PRO A 313 10.63 3.18 -15.37
C PRO A 313 10.46 1.74 -15.84
N SER A 314 11.40 0.87 -15.45
CA SER A 314 11.30 -0.58 -15.68
C SER A 314 10.22 -1.21 -14.79
N VAL A 315 10.05 -0.71 -13.56
CA VAL A 315 8.92 -1.02 -12.69
C VAL A 315 8.44 0.26 -12.04
N PHE A 316 7.14 0.51 -12.13
CA PHE A 316 6.49 1.68 -11.56
C PHE A 316 5.02 1.40 -11.27
N GLY A 317 4.41 2.28 -10.52
CA GLY A 317 2.99 2.12 -10.22
C GLY A 317 2.51 3.01 -9.09
N MET A 318 1.25 2.83 -8.75
CA MET A 318 0.60 3.61 -7.72
C MET A 318 -0.46 2.81 -6.96
N ASN A 319 -0.88 3.41 -5.86
CA ASN A 319 -2.00 2.96 -5.07
C ASN A 319 -3.18 3.94 -5.21
N PHE A 320 -4.37 3.43 -5.56
CA PHE A 320 -5.63 4.17 -5.49
C PHE A 320 -6.29 4.03 -4.13
N GLN A 321 -6.88 5.12 -3.62
CA GLN A 321 -7.63 5.17 -2.38
C GLN A 321 -9.15 5.36 -2.59
N VAL A 322 -9.56 5.82 -3.75
CA VAL A 322 -10.96 6.16 -4.06
C VAL A 322 -11.93 5.03 -3.72
N VAL A 323 -11.63 3.78 -4.12
CA VAL A 323 -12.54 2.65 -3.90
C VAL A 323 -12.65 2.30 -2.42
N SER A 324 -11.54 2.27 -1.68
CA SER A 324 -11.55 2.03 -0.23
C SER A 324 -12.37 3.09 0.52
N VAL A 325 -12.19 4.37 0.18
CA VAL A 325 -13.01 5.46 0.75
C VAL A 325 -14.45 5.33 0.30
N GLY A 326 -14.69 5.04 -0.98
CA GLY A 326 -16.03 4.81 -1.54
C GLY A 326 -16.81 3.70 -0.86
N GLN A 327 -16.11 2.67 -0.35
CA GLN A 327 -16.75 1.56 0.36
C GLN A 327 -17.13 1.90 1.80
N LYS A 328 -16.31 2.70 2.49
CA LYS A 328 -16.47 2.89 3.95
C LYS A 328 -17.06 4.21 4.39
N LEU A 329 -17.00 5.26 3.58
CA LEU A 329 -17.31 6.61 4.03
C LEU A 329 -18.81 6.87 4.14
N ILE A 330 -19.21 7.55 5.24
CA ILE A 330 -20.47 8.28 5.37
C ILE A 330 -20.15 9.77 5.32
N GLU A 331 -20.33 10.40 4.16
CA GLU A 331 -20.11 11.84 4.01
C GLU A 331 -21.38 12.63 4.34
N LYS A 332 -21.30 13.49 5.35
CA LYS A 332 -22.44 14.27 5.82
C LYS A 332 -22.99 15.19 4.73
N ASN A 333 -24.31 15.12 4.51
CA ASN A 333 -25.05 15.88 3.51
C ASN A 333 -24.75 15.52 2.04
N VAL A 334 -23.93 14.50 1.79
CA VAL A 334 -23.64 13.97 0.45
C VAL A 334 -24.28 12.60 0.31
N GLY A 335 -23.74 11.58 0.94
CA GLY A 335 -24.23 10.23 0.81
C GLY A 335 -23.48 9.21 1.65
N LYS A 336 -23.79 7.96 1.39
CA LYS A 336 -23.14 6.80 1.99
C LYS A 336 -22.51 5.96 0.90
N GLY A 337 -21.27 5.61 1.09
CA GLY A 337 -20.59 4.63 0.27
C GLY A 337 -21.05 3.20 0.52
N GLY A 338 -20.24 2.24 0.14
CA GLY A 338 -20.52 0.82 0.33
C GLY A 338 -21.50 0.25 -0.68
N TYR A 339 -22.12 -0.86 -0.28
CA TYR A 339 -22.99 -1.65 -1.15
C TYR A 339 -24.43 -1.60 -0.71
N GLN A 340 -25.33 -1.78 -1.69
CA GLN A 340 -26.79 -1.83 -1.46
C GLN A 340 -27.25 -3.21 -0.98
N ASP A 341 -26.50 -4.27 -1.33
CA ASP A 341 -26.81 -5.68 -1.04
C ASP A 341 -25.56 -6.56 -1.03
N ALA A 342 -25.74 -7.82 -0.64
CA ALA A 342 -24.71 -8.84 -0.59
C ALA A 342 -24.20 -9.30 -1.97
N LEU A 343 -24.80 -8.84 -3.07
CA LEU A 343 -24.32 -9.12 -4.43
C LEU A 343 -23.23 -8.13 -4.86
N GLY A 344 -22.87 -7.18 -3.99
CA GLY A 344 -21.90 -6.14 -4.30
C GLY A 344 -22.47 -5.07 -5.24
N THR A 345 -23.79 -4.80 -5.19
CA THR A 345 -24.38 -3.68 -5.92
C THR A 345 -23.87 -2.37 -5.32
N PRO A 346 -23.05 -1.57 -6.01
CA PRO A 346 -22.50 -0.36 -5.42
C PRO A 346 -23.58 0.70 -5.18
N THR A 347 -23.38 1.53 -4.15
CA THR A 347 -24.10 2.80 -4.04
C THR A 347 -23.71 3.75 -5.17
N GLU A 348 -24.37 4.88 -5.31
CA GLU A 348 -24.03 5.90 -6.32
C GLU A 348 -22.63 6.47 -6.06
N GLU A 349 -22.28 6.68 -4.79
CA GLU A 349 -20.99 7.18 -4.36
C GLU A 349 -19.86 6.18 -4.69
N LEU A 350 -20.01 4.92 -4.29
CA LEU A 350 -19.01 3.89 -4.61
C LEU A 350 -18.88 3.66 -6.13
N LEU A 351 -19.99 3.71 -6.87
CA LEU A 351 -19.96 3.60 -8.33
C LEU A 351 -19.12 4.71 -8.95
N GLY A 352 -19.25 5.96 -8.48
CA GLY A 352 -18.45 7.09 -8.93
C GLY A 352 -16.95 6.87 -8.70
N GLU A 353 -16.57 6.29 -7.56
CA GLU A 353 -15.18 5.99 -7.22
C GLU A 353 -14.58 4.86 -8.07
N ILE A 354 -15.36 3.81 -8.33
CA ILE A 354 -14.94 2.73 -9.24
C ILE A 354 -14.76 3.28 -10.67
N GLN A 355 -15.67 4.13 -11.15
CA GLN A 355 -15.57 4.74 -12.48
C GLN A 355 -14.39 5.71 -12.60
N PHE A 356 -14.05 6.41 -11.51
CA PHE A 356 -12.85 7.25 -11.47
C PHE A 356 -11.58 6.41 -11.67
N ALA A 357 -11.44 5.29 -10.93
CA ALA A 357 -10.29 4.39 -11.06
C ALA A 357 -10.22 3.80 -12.49
N ASP A 358 -11.34 3.32 -13.03
CA ASP A 358 -11.41 2.80 -14.40
C ASP A 358 -10.98 3.82 -15.45
N THR A 359 -11.48 5.05 -15.36
CA THR A 359 -11.15 6.14 -16.31
C THR A 359 -9.68 6.51 -16.21
N SER A 360 -9.14 6.60 -15.00
CA SER A 360 -7.72 6.88 -14.76
C SER A 360 -6.81 5.82 -15.39
N ILE A 361 -7.16 4.55 -15.25
CA ILE A 361 -6.44 3.44 -15.88
C ILE A 361 -6.53 3.54 -17.41
N GLY A 362 -7.69 3.89 -17.94
CA GLY A 362 -7.89 4.15 -19.37
C GLY A 362 -6.98 5.24 -19.91
N GLU A 363 -6.75 6.32 -19.14
CA GLU A 363 -5.79 7.37 -19.51
C GLU A 363 -4.35 6.86 -19.52
N MET A 364 -3.93 6.08 -18.52
CA MET A 364 -2.59 5.46 -18.49
C MET A 364 -2.36 4.56 -19.70
N VAL A 365 -3.33 3.70 -20.05
CA VAL A 365 -3.28 2.86 -21.25
C VAL A 365 -3.18 3.69 -22.52
N SER A 366 -3.94 4.78 -22.60
CA SER A 366 -3.90 5.71 -23.73
C SER A 366 -2.55 6.41 -23.88
N HIS A 367 -1.90 6.78 -22.76
CA HIS A 367 -0.54 7.33 -22.77
C HIS A 367 0.48 6.29 -23.23
N LEU A 368 0.42 5.05 -22.72
CA LEU A 368 1.27 3.95 -23.19
C LEU A 368 1.11 3.71 -24.70
N LYS A 369 -0.13 3.72 -25.21
CA LYS A 369 -0.41 3.61 -26.67
C LYS A 369 0.24 4.76 -27.47
N ARG A 370 0.03 6.02 -27.02
CA ARG A 370 0.60 7.20 -27.70
C ARG A 370 2.13 7.21 -27.72
N ARG A 371 2.75 6.69 -26.67
CA ARG A 371 4.21 6.57 -26.56
C ARG A 371 4.78 5.34 -27.27
N GLY A 372 3.95 4.45 -27.80
CA GLY A 372 4.38 3.18 -28.40
C GLY A 372 4.97 2.20 -27.39
N LEU A 373 4.59 2.30 -26.13
CA LEU A 373 5.11 1.49 -25.02
C LEU A 373 4.18 0.33 -24.63
N LEU A 374 2.92 0.34 -25.07
CA LEU A 374 1.92 -0.63 -24.60
C LEU A 374 2.35 -2.07 -24.84
N ASP A 375 2.91 -2.39 -26.02
CA ASP A 375 3.35 -3.75 -26.35
C ASP A 375 4.51 -4.26 -25.49
N SER A 376 5.30 -3.34 -24.93
CA SER A 376 6.43 -3.64 -24.05
C SER A 376 6.14 -3.40 -22.58
N THR A 377 4.88 -3.12 -22.21
CA THR A 377 4.47 -2.89 -20.83
C THR A 377 3.54 -4.00 -20.35
N LEU A 378 3.90 -4.69 -19.28
CA LEU A 378 2.98 -5.53 -18.52
C LEU A 378 2.18 -4.64 -17.55
N ILE A 379 0.86 -4.62 -17.68
CA ILE A 379 -0.04 -3.94 -16.74
C ILE A 379 -0.57 -4.98 -15.77
N ILE A 380 -0.37 -4.74 -14.47
CA ILE A 380 -0.89 -5.56 -13.38
C ILE A 380 -1.83 -4.69 -12.54
N ILE A 381 -3.08 -5.13 -12.38
CA ILE A 381 -4.08 -4.44 -11.58
C ILE A 381 -4.58 -5.41 -10.50
N THR A 382 -4.44 -5.00 -9.24
CA THR A 382 -4.83 -5.78 -8.07
C THR A 382 -5.21 -4.87 -6.90
N ALA A 383 -5.30 -5.40 -5.68
CA ALA A 383 -5.50 -4.62 -4.47
C ALA A 383 -4.58 -5.11 -3.35
N LYS A 384 -4.22 -4.23 -2.42
CA LYS A 384 -3.49 -4.59 -1.20
C LYS A 384 -4.39 -5.37 -0.24
N HIS A 385 -5.67 -5.00 -0.18
CA HIS A 385 -6.69 -5.60 0.68
C HIS A 385 -8.09 -5.44 0.07
N GLY A 386 -9.04 -6.25 0.53
CA GLY A 386 -10.46 -6.03 0.37
C GLY A 386 -11.01 -5.18 1.53
N GLN A 387 -12.31 -5.27 1.79
CA GLN A 387 -12.96 -4.52 2.88
C GLN A 387 -14.26 -5.21 3.32
N ASN A 388 -14.52 -5.31 4.62
CA ASN A 388 -15.66 -6.01 5.22
C ASN A 388 -16.58 -5.01 5.96
N PRO A 389 -17.91 -5.16 5.86
CA PRO A 389 -18.64 -6.13 5.06
C PRO A 389 -19.07 -5.61 3.67
N ILE A 390 -19.12 -6.50 2.69
CA ILE A 390 -19.87 -6.24 1.44
C ILE A 390 -21.37 -6.19 1.73
N ASP A 391 -21.88 -7.05 2.58
CA ASP A 391 -23.29 -7.07 3.00
C ASP A 391 -23.55 -5.99 4.08
N SER A 392 -23.73 -4.75 3.66
CA SER A 392 -23.86 -3.57 4.53
C SER A 392 -24.88 -3.72 5.69
N PRO A 393 -26.04 -4.40 5.56
CA PRO A 393 -26.93 -4.69 6.68
C PRO A 393 -26.31 -5.51 7.83
N ARG A 394 -25.18 -6.19 7.59
CA ARG A 394 -24.47 -6.94 8.62
C ARG A 394 -23.48 -6.10 9.42
N PHE A 395 -23.21 -4.86 8.98
CA PHE A 395 -22.27 -3.98 9.67
C PHE A 395 -22.67 -3.78 11.13
N ASN A 396 -21.75 -4.05 12.04
CA ASN A 396 -21.95 -3.91 13.48
C ASN A 396 -20.64 -3.55 14.17
N GLU A 397 -20.66 -2.45 14.90
CA GLU A 397 -19.57 -2.04 15.80
C GLU A 397 -19.93 -2.43 17.24
N PRO A 398 -19.24 -3.39 17.87
CA PRO A 398 -19.49 -3.74 19.25
C PRO A 398 -18.97 -2.64 20.20
N ALA A 399 -19.75 -2.32 21.23
CA ALA A 399 -19.33 -1.36 22.27
C ALA A 399 -18.13 -1.85 23.11
N THR A 400 -17.82 -3.14 23.05
CA THR A 400 -16.71 -3.78 23.78
C THR A 400 -15.92 -4.62 22.80
N THR A 401 -14.64 -4.29 22.64
CA THR A 401 -13.72 -4.94 21.72
C THR A 401 -12.83 -5.95 22.46
N PRO A 402 -12.13 -6.86 21.75
CA PRO A 402 -11.15 -7.77 22.37
C PRO A 402 -10.08 -7.04 23.19
N ALA A 403 -9.52 -5.93 22.70
CA ALA A 403 -8.54 -5.15 23.46
C ALA A 403 -9.16 -4.51 24.70
N THR A 404 -10.41 -4.05 24.66
CA THR A 404 -11.13 -3.54 25.84
C THR A 404 -11.29 -4.62 26.91
N ILE A 405 -11.61 -5.87 26.52
CA ILE A 405 -11.73 -7.00 27.45
C ILE A 405 -10.37 -7.31 28.08
N LEU A 406 -9.30 -7.24 27.30
CA LEU A 406 -7.94 -7.60 27.73
C LEU A 406 -7.11 -6.40 28.22
N ASP A 407 -7.70 -5.23 28.46
CA ASP A 407 -6.98 -4.00 28.80
C ASP A 407 -5.88 -4.22 29.87
N SER A 408 -6.16 -4.95 30.92
CA SER A 408 -5.18 -5.23 32.00
C SER A 408 -4.03 -6.16 31.61
N TYR A 409 -4.13 -6.87 30.51
CA TYR A 409 -3.11 -7.78 29.99
C TYR A 409 -2.15 -7.10 29.01
N LEU A 410 -2.54 -5.95 28.45
CA LEU A 410 -1.82 -5.27 27.38
C LEU A 410 -0.69 -4.39 27.92
N PRO A 411 0.38 -4.14 27.14
CA PRO A 411 1.34 -3.09 27.41
C PRO A 411 0.65 -1.72 27.52
N GLU A 412 1.22 -0.79 28.27
CA GLU A 412 0.60 0.50 28.52
C GLU A 412 0.26 1.27 27.24
N SER A 413 1.10 1.17 26.21
CA SER A 413 0.87 1.79 24.91
C SER A 413 -0.28 1.18 24.10
N GLU A 414 -0.67 -0.05 24.43
CA GLU A 414 -1.71 -0.82 23.73
C GLU A 414 -3.07 -0.79 24.43
N LYS A 415 -3.15 -0.21 25.64
CA LYS A 415 -4.38 -0.20 26.41
C LYS A 415 -5.42 0.76 25.86
N PRO A 416 -6.65 0.30 25.58
CA PRO A 416 -7.77 1.19 25.27
C PRO A 416 -8.06 2.22 26.36
N SER A 417 -7.78 1.91 27.63
CA SER A 417 -7.94 2.83 28.75
C SER A 417 -6.90 3.96 28.77
N ASN A 418 -5.81 3.83 28.01
CA ASN A 418 -4.80 4.89 27.88
C ASN A 418 -5.14 5.86 26.75
N SER A 419 -5.78 6.96 27.07
CA SER A 419 -6.17 8.01 26.10
C SER A 419 -5.01 8.82 25.54
N ALA A 420 -3.75 8.56 25.98
CA ALA A 420 -2.58 9.30 25.52
C ALA A 420 -1.89 8.67 24.29
N GLY A 421 -2.35 7.53 23.82
CA GLY A 421 -1.82 6.81 22.67
C GLY A 421 -2.84 6.64 21.55
N ILE A 422 -2.40 6.07 20.44
CA ILE A 422 -3.29 5.76 19.31
C ILE A 422 -4.20 4.54 19.55
N GLY A 423 -4.06 3.90 20.70
CA GLY A 423 -4.87 2.74 21.08
C GLY A 423 -4.31 1.40 20.56
N PRO A 424 -5.05 0.31 20.69
CA PRO A 424 -4.64 -1.02 20.25
C PRO A 424 -4.69 -1.14 18.71
N THR A 425 -4.04 -2.17 18.17
CA THR A 425 -4.17 -2.55 16.76
C THR A 425 -5.48 -3.30 16.56
N GLU A 426 -6.54 -2.56 16.32
CA GLU A 426 -7.89 -3.07 16.07
C GLU A 426 -8.54 -2.30 14.92
N ASP A 427 -8.98 -3.04 13.91
CA ASP A 427 -9.87 -2.58 12.83
C ASP A 427 -10.92 -3.67 12.58
N ASP A 428 -10.83 -4.38 11.48
CA ASP A 428 -11.62 -5.59 11.24
C ASP A 428 -10.98 -6.85 11.86
N ILE A 429 -9.95 -6.67 12.65
CA ILE A 429 -9.20 -7.68 13.38
C ILE A 429 -8.66 -7.05 14.66
N SER A 430 -8.33 -7.87 15.65
CA SER A 430 -7.60 -7.42 16.83
C SER A 430 -6.29 -8.19 16.94
N LEU A 431 -5.17 -7.48 16.87
CA LEU A 431 -3.83 -8.00 17.06
C LEU A 431 -3.34 -7.63 18.46
N LEU A 432 -3.11 -8.60 19.31
CA LEU A 432 -2.88 -8.38 20.74
C LEU A 432 -1.51 -8.90 21.16
N TRP A 433 -0.67 -8.00 21.63
CA TRP A 433 0.61 -8.29 22.27
C TRP A 433 0.43 -8.14 23.79
N LEU A 434 0.71 -9.18 24.54
CA LEU A 434 0.54 -9.19 26.00
C LEU A 434 1.78 -8.62 26.69
N SER A 435 1.59 -7.92 27.81
CA SER A 435 2.68 -7.50 28.70
C SER A 435 3.47 -8.71 29.23
N ASP A 436 2.76 -9.79 29.53
CA ASP A 436 3.32 -11.08 29.89
C ASP A 436 2.75 -12.18 28.98
N PRO A 437 3.52 -12.62 27.95
CA PRO A 437 3.07 -13.65 27.01
C PRO A 437 2.71 -14.99 27.67
N THR A 438 3.20 -15.26 28.88
CA THR A 438 2.86 -16.51 29.62
C THR A 438 1.40 -16.54 30.04
N GLN A 439 0.71 -15.42 30.06
CA GLN A 439 -0.70 -15.28 30.41
C GLN A 439 -1.66 -15.47 29.23
N ALA A 440 -1.18 -15.82 28.06
CA ALA A 440 -2.01 -15.96 26.85
C ALA A 440 -3.22 -16.90 27.07
N SER A 441 -3.04 -18.03 27.76
CA SER A 441 -4.15 -18.94 28.07
C SER A 441 -5.21 -18.29 28.97
N SER A 442 -4.80 -17.50 29.97
CA SER A 442 -5.74 -16.80 30.87
C SER A 442 -6.49 -15.69 30.14
N ALA A 443 -5.79 -14.95 29.26
CA ALA A 443 -6.37 -13.90 28.42
C ALA A 443 -7.42 -14.49 27.45
N VAL A 444 -7.10 -15.60 26.80
CA VAL A 444 -8.04 -16.30 25.90
C VAL A 444 -9.27 -16.78 26.65
N ASN A 445 -9.10 -17.41 27.83
CA ASN A 445 -10.22 -17.82 28.65
C ASN A 445 -11.12 -16.63 29.06
N LEU A 446 -10.53 -15.44 29.30
CA LEU A 446 -11.31 -14.24 29.59
C LEU A 446 -12.13 -13.81 28.37
N LEU A 447 -11.54 -13.81 27.16
CA LEU A 447 -12.26 -13.52 25.91
C LEU A 447 -13.44 -14.49 25.70
N GLU A 448 -13.20 -15.80 25.84
CA GLU A 448 -14.21 -16.84 25.65
C GLU A 448 -15.36 -16.77 26.66
N THR A 449 -15.06 -16.39 27.91
CA THR A 449 -16.08 -16.31 28.97
C THR A 449 -16.84 -14.99 29.00
N THR A 450 -16.23 -13.91 28.52
CA THR A 450 -16.86 -12.57 28.49
C THR A 450 -17.73 -12.38 27.27
N SER A 451 -17.44 -13.08 26.17
CA SER A 451 -18.21 -13.01 24.92
C SER A 451 -18.83 -14.38 24.59
N PRO A 452 -19.83 -14.84 25.36
CA PRO A 452 -20.49 -16.09 25.04
C PRO A 452 -21.22 -16.02 23.71
N PRO A 453 -21.38 -17.15 22.99
CA PRO A 453 -21.96 -17.20 21.64
C PRO A 453 -23.37 -16.56 21.53
N SER A 454 -24.09 -16.47 22.64
CA SER A 454 -25.44 -15.91 22.69
C SER A 454 -25.51 -14.40 22.94
N SER A 455 -24.40 -13.74 23.34
CA SER A 455 -24.44 -12.32 23.74
C SER A 455 -23.99 -11.36 22.64
N ASN A 456 -23.19 -11.82 21.69
CA ASN A 456 -22.62 -10.99 20.61
C ASN A 456 -21.96 -9.67 21.11
N VAL A 457 -21.51 -9.66 22.38
CA VAL A 457 -21.06 -8.46 23.09
C VAL A 457 -19.82 -7.87 22.41
N ALA A 458 -18.86 -8.72 22.06
CA ALA A 458 -17.64 -8.29 21.41
C ALA A 458 -17.55 -8.71 19.94
N GLY A 459 -18.55 -9.41 19.42
CA GLY A 459 -18.56 -9.89 18.03
C GLY A 459 -17.41 -10.81 17.65
N ILE A 460 -16.85 -11.54 18.63
CA ILE A 460 -15.68 -12.40 18.47
C ILE A 460 -16.01 -13.60 17.57
N GLY A 461 -15.23 -13.81 16.52
CA GLY A 461 -15.27 -14.98 15.64
C GLY A 461 -14.27 -16.04 16.09
N GLN A 462 -13.06 -16.01 15.52
CA GLN A 462 -12.00 -16.97 15.83
C GLN A 462 -10.91 -16.33 16.68
N ILE A 463 -10.34 -17.10 17.60
CA ILE A 463 -9.21 -16.70 18.43
C ILE A 463 -8.01 -17.57 18.06
N PHE A 464 -6.98 -16.95 17.49
CA PHE A 464 -5.70 -17.61 17.17
C PHE A 464 -4.71 -17.32 18.29
N TRP A 465 -4.15 -18.35 18.89
CA TRP A 465 -3.09 -18.26 19.89
C TRP A 465 -2.28 -19.56 19.95
N GLY A 466 -1.10 -19.53 20.55
CA GLY A 466 -0.26 -20.71 20.72
C GLY A 466 -0.04 -21.46 19.40
N PRO A 467 -0.38 -22.77 19.30
CA PRO A 467 -0.16 -23.55 18.07
C PRO A 467 -0.86 -23.01 16.83
N ALA A 468 -2.03 -22.36 16.99
CA ALA A 468 -2.76 -21.79 15.84
C ALA A 468 -2.01 -20.62 15.20
N ILE A 469 -1.36 -19.76 16.00
CA ILE A 469 -0.51 -18.69 15.47
C ILE A 469 0.70 -19.27 14.72
N ILE A 470 1.34 -20.30 15.25
CA ILE A 470 2.55 -20.90 14.65
C ILE A 470 2.27 -21.54 13.29
N GLN A 471 1.04 -21.93 13.00
CA GLN A 471 0.66 -22.41 11.67
C GLN A 471 0.70 -21.30 10.62
N LEU A 472 0.33 -20.07 11.00
CA LEU A 472 0.24 -18.93 10.10
C LEU A 472 1.51 -18.08 10.12
N PHE A 473 2.11 -17.88 11.29
CA PHE A 473 3.21 -16.94 11.52
C PHE A 473 4.37 -17.61 12.28
N ASN A 474 5.39 -16.84 12.63
CA ASN A 474 6.42 -17.30 13.55
C ASN A 474 5.87 -17.38 14.99
N SER A 475 6.54 -18.15 15.84
CA SER A 475 6.16 -18.20 17.28
C SER A 475 6.41 -16.83 17.93
N PRO A 476 5.47 -16.28 18.71
CA PRO A 476 5.68 -15.04 19.48
C PRO A 476 6.90 -15.09 20.41
N SER A 477 7.30 -16.30 20.86
CA SER A 477 8.50 -16.48 21.69
C SER A 477 9.82 -16.34 20.92
N SER A 478 9.80 -16.43 19.60
CA SER A 478 10.98 -16.32 18.74
C SER A 478 10.94 -15.12 17.79
N ASP A 479 9.79 -14.52 17.61
CA ASP A 479 9.60 -13.33 16.77
C ASP A 479 8.89 -12.22 17.56
N PRO A 480 9.61 -11.15 17.93
CA PRO A 480 9.10 -10.08 18.79
C PRO A 480 7.94 -9.27 18.15
N ARG A 481 7.71 -9.42 16.84
CA ARG A 481 6.64 -8.74 16.10
C ARG A 481 5.37 -9.56 16.00
N THR A 482 5.45 -10.88 16.21
CA THR A 482 4.25 -11.71 16.15
C THR A 482 3.35 -11.45 17.37
N PRO A 483 2.04 -11.16 17.18
CA PRO A 483 1.09 -11.02 18.28
C PRO A 483 0.94 -12.33 19.05
N ASP A 484 0.62 -12.24 20.35
CA ASP A 484 0.34 -13.42 21.18
C ASP A 484 -1.04 -14.00 20.90
N ILE A 485 -1.99 -13.12 20.61
CA ILE A 485 -3.39 -13.45 20.30
C ILE A 485 -3.83 -12.63 19.09
N ILE A 486 -4.53 -13.30 18.18
CA ILE A 486 -5.22 -12.66 17.06
C ILE A 486 -6.70 -13.02 17.17
N VAL A 487 -7.57 -12.03 17.15
CA VAL A 487 -9.01 -12.21 17.19
C VAL A 487 -9.63 -11.71 15.90
N THR A 488 -10.28 -12.61 15.17
CA THR A 488 -11.08 -12.20 14.00
C THR A 488 -12.53 -11.98 14.44
N PRO A 489 -13.25 -11.06 13.78
CA PRO A 489 -14.66 -10.81 14.10
C PRO A 489 -15.59 -11.89 13.54
N ASN A 490 -16.84 -11.85 13.97
CA ASN A 490 -17.95 -12.47 13.25
C ASN A 490 -18.24 -11.69 11.96
N GLY A 491 -18.84 -12.34 10.97
CA GLY A 491 -19.12 -11.69 9.67
C GLY A 491 -19.92 -10.40 9.83
N GLY A 492 -19.38 -9.31 9.32
CA GLY A 492 -19.95 -7.96 9.37
C GLY A 492 -19.60 -7.16 10.62
N VAL A 493 -18.91 -7.75 11.59
CA VAL A 493 -18.44 -7.01 12.76
C VAL A 493 -17.11 -6.32 12.43
N VAL A 494 -16.98 -5.08 12.88
CA VAL A 494 -15.76 -4.25 12.80
C VAL A 494 -15.48 -3.74 14.22
N PHE A 495 -14.25 -3.94 14.71
CA PHE A 495 -13.89 -3.54 16.08
C PHE A 495 -13.59 -2.04 16.20
N THR A 496 -13.21 -1.38 15.11
CA THR A 496 -12.94 0.07 15.10
C THR A 496 -14.22 0.87 15.13
N GLY A 497 -14.43 1.62 16.20
CA GLY A 497 -15.60 2.51 16.33
C GLY A 497 -15.44 3.81 15.54
N SER A 498 -16.30 4.04 14.53
CA SER A 498 -16.41 5.33 13.87
C SER A 498 -17.78 5.56 13.26
N SER A 499 -18.44 6.63 13.67
CA SER A 499 -19.74 7.03 13.09
C SER A 499 -19.69 7.47 11.62
N LYS A 500 -18.49 7.48 11.01
CA LYS A 500 -18.27 7.87 9.61
C LYS A 500 -18.00 6.70 8.70
N LYS A 501 -17.90 5.48 9.24
CA LYS A 501 -17.48 4.29 8.50
C LYS A 501 -18.60 3.24 8.45
N LEU A 502 -18.68 2.50 7.36
CA LEU A 502 -19.59 1.38 7.11
C LEU A 502 -18.85 0.06 6.88
N ALA A 503 -17.54 0.09 6.80
CA ALA A 503 -16.68 -1.03 6.54
C ALA A 503 -15.26 -0.71 7.02
N GLU A 504 -14.46 -1.74 7.26
CA GLU A 504 -13.02 -1.66 7.50
C GLU A 504 -12.30 -2.84 6.87
N HIS A 505 -10.98 -2.82 6.95
CA HIS A 505 -10.11 -3.88 6.46
C HIS A 505 -9.23 -4.43 7.60
N GLY A 506 -8.37 -5.38 7.28
CA GLY A 506 -7.41 -5.95 8.22
C GLY A 506 -7.72 -7.38 8.62
N GLY A 507 -8.94 -7.85 8.34
CA GLY A 507 -9.42 -9.16 8.75
C GLY A 507 -8.86 -10.33 7.94
N PHE A 508 -9.41 -11.52 8.23
CA PHE A 508 -9.11 -12.77 7.54
C PHE A 508 -10.31 -13.29 6.74
N ALA A 509 -11.43 -12.58 6.80
CA ALA A 509 -12.65 -12.98 6.13
C ALA A 509 -12.50 -12.94 4.60
N HIS A 510 -13.44 -13.54 3.90
CA HIS A 510 -13.43 -13.54 2.43
C HIS A 510 -13.55 -12.11 1.88
N ASP A 511 -14.39 -11.26 2.50
CA ASP A 511 -14.57 -9.87 2.09
C ASP A 511 -13.27 -9.07 2.24
N ASP A 512 -12.45 -9.36 3.26
CA ASP A 512 -11.14 -8.74 3.43
C ASP A 512 -10.12 -9.20 2.41
N THR A 513 -10.13 -10.51 2.08
CA THR A 513 -9.00 -11.13 1.40
C THR A 513 -9.22 -11.41 -0.07
N SER A 514 -10.47 -11.47 -0.55
CA SER A 514 -10.79 -11.74 -1.96
C SER A 514 -10.68 -10.45 -2.79
N VAL A 515 -9.58 -10.29 -3.50
CA VAL A 515 -9.24 -9.07 -4.26
C VAL A 515 -9.17 -9.33 -5.76
N MET A 516 -9.34 -8.28 -6.55
CA MET A 516 -9.17 -8.38 -7.98
C MET A 516 -7.72 -8.69 -8.37
N MET A 517 -7.54 -9.42 -9.49
CA MET A 517 -6.26 -9.61 -10.13
C MET A 517 -6.43 -9.74 -11.64
N LEU A 518 -5.81 -8.82 -12.38
CA LEU A 518 -5.80 -8.77 -13.83
C LEU A 518 -4.38 -8.48 -14.32
N LEU A 519 -3.88 -9.28 -15.26
CA LEU A 519 -2.65 -9.00 -15.97
C LEU A 519 -2.94 -8.80 -17.45
N SER A 520 -2.47 -7.71 -18.01
CA SER A 520 -2.74 -7.35 -19.41
C SER A 520 -1.47 -6.92 -20.15
N ASN A 521 -1.35 -7.42 -21.35
CA ASN A 521 -0.43 -6.96 -22.40
C ASN A 521 -1.03 -7.38 -23.76
N PRO A 522 -0.95 -6.58 -24.83
CA PRO A 522 -1.53 -6.90 -26.14
C PRO A 522 -1.03 -8.21 -26.75
N ARG A 523 0.10 -8.73 -26.29
CA ARG A 523 0.68 -10.00 -26.76
C ARG A 523 0.16 -11.22 -26.01
N PHE A 524 -0.64 -11.04 -24.96
CA PHE A 524 -1.19 -12.17 -24.23
C PHE A 524 -2.35 -12.83 -24.99
N VAL A 525 -2.48 -14.11 -24.76
CA VAL A 525 -3.72 -14.82 -25.13
C VAL A 525 -4.68 -14.69 -23.95
N ALA A 526 -5.84 -14.11 -24.22
CA ALA A 526 -6.89 -13.94 -23.22
C ALA A 526 -7.20 -15.24 -22.48
N LYS A 527 -7.22 -15.20 -21.16
CA LYS A 527 -7.41 -16.37 -20.32
C LYS A 527 -8.09 -16.03 -19.00
N THR A 528 -8.91 -16.96 -18.52
CA THR A 528 -9.44 -16.94 -17.16
C THR A 528 -8.80 -18.07 -16.36
N VAL A 529 -8.19 -17.72 -15.23
CA VAL A 529 -7.58 -18.64 -14.27
C VAL A 529 -8.55 -18.78 -13.10
N THR A 530 -8.96 -20.01 -12.83
CA THR A 530 -9.91 -20.37 -11.75
C THR A 530 -9.24 -21.06 -10.57
N SER A 531 -7.96 -21.40 -10.68
CA SER A 531 -7.20 -21.91 -9.54
C SER A 531 -6.87 -20.77 -8.57
N PRO A 532 -6.90 -21.04 -7.26
CA PRO A 532 -6.51 -20.04 -6.26
C PRO A 532 -5.10 -19.51 -6.50
N VAL A 533 -4.95 -18.20 -6.34
CA VAL A 533 -3.65 -17.50 -6.37
C VAL A 533 -3.57 -16.49 -5.22
N GLU A 534 -2.38 -16.02 -4.95
CA GLU A 534 -2.13 -15.03 -3.89
C GLU A 534 -1.42 -13.79 -4.46
N THR A 535 -1.71 -12.63 -3.88
CA THR A 535 -1.09 -11.36 -4.30
C THR A 535 0.43 -11.38 -4.18
N MET A 536 1.00 -12.17 -3.26
CA MET A 536 2.46 -12.32 -3.15
C MET A 536 3.10 -12.98 -4.40
N GLN A 537 2.32 -13.64 -5.25
CA GLN A 537 2.82 -14.18 -6.53
C GLN A 537 3.11 -13.09 -7.57
N VAL A 538 2.68 -11.84 -7.32
CA VAL A 538 2.94 -10.69 -8.21
C VAL A 538 4.44 -10.38 -8.29
N ALA A 539 5.14 -10.33 -7.16
CA ALA A 539 6.56 -9.99 -7.16
C ALA A 539 7.44 -10.93 -8.02
N PRO A 540 7.40 -12.25 -7.85
CA PRO A 540 8.15 -13.16 -8.72
C PRO A 540 7.69 -13.10 -10.19
N THR A 541 6.42 -12.79 -10.44
CA THR A 541 5.88 -12.62 -11.80
C THR A 541 6.46 -11.39 -12.48
N ILE A 542 6.58 -10.27 -11.77
CA ILE A 542 7.22 -9.03 -12.27
C ILE A 542 8.68 -9.30 -12.66
N LEU A 543 9.46 -9.94 -11.79
CA LEU A 543 10.86 -10.24 -12.12
C LEU A 543 10.97 -11.18 -13.32
N LYS A 544 10.13 -12.23 -13.40
CA LYS A 544 10.12 -13.13 -14.56
C LYS A 544 9.75 -12.39 -15.85
N ALA A 545 8.77 -11.47 -15.81
CA ALA A 545 8.38 -10.67 -16.97
C ALA A 545 9.53 -9.78 -17.47
N LEU A 546 10.31 -9.22 -16.56
CA LEU A 546 11.48 -8.40 -16.86
C LEU A 546 12.75 -9.21 -17.21
N GLY A 547 12.67 -10.55 -17.30
CA GLY A 547 13.81 -11.41 -17.55
C GLY A 547 14.79 -11.54 -16.37
N LEU A 548 14.34 -11.16 -15.17
CA LEU A 548 15.13 -11.29 -13.96
C LEU A 548 14.76 -12.59 -13.23
N ASP A 549 15.72 -13.12 -12.47
CA ASP A 549 15.52 -14.32 -11.67
C ASP A 549 14.65 -14.02 -10.43
N PRO A 550 13.46 -14.63 -10.31
CA PRO A 550 12.59 -14.49 -9.14
C PRO A 550 13.26 -14.90 -7.82
N GLU A 551 14.22 -15.82 -7.85
CA GLU A 551 14.98 -16.26 -6.68
C GLU A 551 15.90 -15.16 -6.11
N LYS A 552 16.05 -14.02 -6.77
CA LYS A 552 16.70 -12.85 -6.18
C LYS A 552 15.89 -12.19 -5.07
N LEU A 553 14.59 -12.50 -4.95
CA LEU A 553 13.76 -12.09 -3.83
C LEU A 553 13.96 -13.05 -2.66
N GLN A 554 14.41 -12.52 -1.53
CA GLN A 554 14.69 -13.30 -0.32
C GLN A 554 13.44 -13.98 0.25
N ALA A 555 12.28 -13.33 0.13
CA ALA A 555 11.01 -13.89 0.57
C ALA A 555 10.58 -15.06 -0.34
N VAL A 556 10.74 -14.92 -1.65
CA VAL A 556 10.49 -15.99 -2.63
C VAL A 556 11.35 -17.22 -2.34
N GLN A 557 12.65 -17.02 -2.04
CA GLN A 557 13.54 -18.14 -1.65
C GLN A 557 13.03 -18.88 -0.40
N LYS A 558 12.56 -18.13 0.61
CA LYS A 558 12.12 -18.70 1.90
C LYS A 558 10.77 -19.41 1.80
N GLU A 559 9.81 -18.79 1.11
CA GLU A 559 8.43 -19.28 1.03
C GLU A 559 8.16 -20.08 -0.25
N ARG A 560 9.09 -20.07 -1.21
CA ARG A 560 8.99 -20.74 -2.52
C ARG A 560 7.79 -20.26 -3.32
N THR A 561 7.50 -18.98 -3.24
CA THR A 561 6.40 -18.32 -3.93
C THR A 561 6.56 -18.47 -5.43
N GLN A 562 5.56 -19.03 -6.08
CA GLN A 562 5.58 -19.29 -7.53
C GLN A 562 5.11 -18.06 -8.30
N VAL A 563 5.50 -17.96 -9.56
CA VAL A 563 4.90 -16.98 -10.49
C VAL A 563 3.41 -17.29 -10.70
N LEU A 564 2.64 -16.26 -11.05
CA LEU A 564 1.22 -16.42 -11.38
C LEU A 564 1.05 -17.41 -12.56
N PRO A 565 0.13 -18.38 -12.45
CA PRO A 565 -0.11 -19.34 -13.52
C PRO A 565 -0.83 -18.69 -14.70
N GLY A 566 -0.72 -19.31 -15.87
CA GLY A 566 -1.50 -18.92 -17.05
C GLY A 566 -0.80 -17.96 -18.00
N ILE A 567 0.39 -17.48 -17.67
CA ILE A 567 1.20 -16.60 -18.51
C ILE A 567 2.45 -17.37 -18.94
N ASP A 568 2.79 -17.26 -20.21
CA ASP A 568 4.04 -17.77 -20.76
C ASP A 568 4.86 -16.61 -21.32
N PHE A 569 5.86 -16.18 -20.57
CA PHE A 569 6.74 -15.09 -20.98
C PHE A 569 7.83 -15.52 -21.97
N ASP A 570 8.10 -16.82 -22.05
CA ASP A 570 9.19 -17.37 -22.87
C ASP A 570 8.74 -17.62 -24.33
N ASN A 571 7.45 -17.83 -24.58
CA ASN A 571 6.87 -18.16 -25.89
C ASN A 571 5.89 -17.10 -26.44
N GLN A 572 6.08 -15.82 -26.07
CA GLN A 572 5.25 -14.74 -26.61
C GLN A 572 5.47 -14.60 -28.13
N PRO A 573 4.43 -14.50 -28.96
CA PRO A 573 4.59 -14.26 -30.40
C PRO A 573 5.30 -12.93 -30.60
N ARG A 574 6.33 -12.97 -31.45
CA ARG A 574 7.13 -11.78 -31.83
C ARG A 574 6.34 -10.82 -32.70
#